data_63804d6cefe0c7db33fb31fd200be841
#
_entry.id   63804d6cefe0c7db33fb31fd200be841
#
_cell.length_a   1.000
_cell.length_b   1.000
_cell.length_c   1.000
_cell.angle_alpha   90.00
_cell.angle_beta   90.00
_cell.angle_gamma   90.00
#
_symmetry.space_group_name_H-M   'P 1'
#
loop_
_entity.id
_entity.type
_entity.pdbx_description
1 polymer ?
#
loop_
_entity_poly.entity_id
_entity_poly.type
_entity_poly.pdbx_seq_one_letter_code
_entity_poly.pdbx_strand_id
1 'polypeptide(L)'
;KQQTSCKRESFNNIEVIAEYQEVSNSEIVKAAAELVDSGRAGTLSRMEEIIEFAQTMGYKKLGLAYCYGMEQYANAIETLLVVNGFDVSAVSCSVGGLKQSEVNDASCIHKVSCNPLGQADQLNNEEVDLTLVVGICLGHDILLNRSLKMDFTTLVVKDRKFNHAPL
;
A
#
# COMPACT_ATOMS: atom_id res chain seq x y z
N LYS A 1 13.35 30.43 -8.99
CA LYS A 1 13.47 29.07 -9.56
C LYS A 1 12.41 28.93 -10.63
N GLN A 2 12.82 28.76 -11.89
CA GLN A 2 11.89 28.44 -12.98
C GLN A 2 11.26 27.08 -12.67
N GLN A 3 9.94 27.05 -12.51
CA GLN A 3 9.20 25.80 -12.47
C GLN A 3 9.31 25.15 -13.86
N THR A 4 10.08 24.09 -13.96
CA THR A 4 10.08 23.23 -15.15
C THR A 4 8.80 22.40 -15.13
N SER A 5 7.77 22.90 -15.82
CA SER A 5 6.58 22.10 -16.07
C SER A 5 6.84 21.13 -17.22
N CYS A 6 6.45 19.89 -17.09
CA CYS A 6 6.41 18.93 -18.18
C CYS A 6 5.29 19.38 -19.14
N LYS A 7 5.68 20.00 -20.29
CA LYS A 7 4.72 20.44 -21.30
C LYS A 7 4.20 19.24 -22.09
N ARG A 8 3.05 18.71 -21.72
CA ARG A 8 2.20 17.95 -22.63
C ARG A 8 0.97 18.78 -22.96
N GLU A 9 0.80 19.11 -24.23
CA GLU A 9 -0.20 20.04 -24.73
C GLU A 9 -1.66 19.57 -24.69
N SER A 10 -1.89 18.30 -24.31
CA SER A 10 -3.23 17.67 -24.33
C SER A 10 -3.88 17.53 -22.94
N PHE A 11 -3.46 18.31 -21.96
CA PHE A 11 -3.97 18.19 -20.60
C PHE A 11 -5.07 19.23 -20.34
N ASN A 12 -6.29 18.77 -20.03
CA ASN A 12 -7.36 19.66 -19.58
C ASN A 12 -7.20 19.93 -18.07
N ASN A 13 -6.41 20.93 -17.73
CA ASN A 13 -6.19 21.31 -16.34
C ASN A 13 -7.47 21.66 -15.58
N ILE A 14 -8.53 22.12 -16.26
CA ILE A 14 -9.78 22.50 -15.62
C ILE A 14 -10.47 21.26 -15.06
N GLU A 15 -10.55 20.20 -15.85
CA GLU A 15 -11.15 18.92 -15.40
C GLU A 15 -10.32 18.30 -14.26
N VAL A 16 -9.01 18.25 -14.38
CA VAL A 16 -8.12 17.71 -13.33
C VAL A 16 -8.23 18.52 -12.02
N ILE A 17 -8.31 19.86 -12.12
CA ILE A 17 -8.50 20.71 -10.94
C ILE A 17 -9.87 20.42 -10.29
N ALA A 18 -10.91 20.19 -11.10
CA ALA A 18 -12.23 19.83 -10.57
C ALA A 18 -12.22 18.50 -9.81
N GLU A 19 -11.50 17.49 -10.32
CA GLU A 19 -11.30 16.22 -9.60
C GLU A 19 -10.58 16.41 -8.25
N TYR A 20 -9.59 17.29 -8.16
CA TYR A 20 -8.94 17.62 -6.88
C TYR A 20 -9.86 18.35 -5.88
N GLN A 21 -10.96 18.93 -6.34
CA GLN A 21 -11.96 19.59 -5.47
C GLN A 21 -13.02 18.61 -4.95
N GLU A 22 -13.09 17.39 -5.47
CA GLU A 22 -13.92 16.35 -4.87
C GLU A 22 -13.48 16.08 -3.42
N VAL A 23 -14.44 15.86 -2.53
CA VAL A 23 -14.20 15.81 -1.08
C VAL A 23 -13.11 14.81 -0.73
N SER A 24 -13.20 13.57 -1.23
CA SER A 24 -12.23 12.51 -0.94
C SER A 24 -10.80 12.86 -1.39
N ASN A 25 -10.66 13.38 -2.62
CA ASN A 25 -9.36 13.76 -3.15
C ASN A 25 -8.77 14.97 -2.41
N SER A 26 -9.64 15.95 -2.09
CA SER A 26 -9.23 17.16 -1.36
C SER A 26 -8.73 16.84 0.05
N GLU A 27 -9.37 15.90 0.75
CA GLU A 27 -8.93 15.45 2.09
C GLU A 27 -7.57 14.77 2.04
N ILE A 28 -7.37 13.85 1.09
CA ILE A 28 -6.08 13.18 0.87
C ILE A 28 -4.96 14.20 0.59
N VAL A 29 -5.21 15.16 -0.31
CA VAL A 29 -4.21 16.18 -0.67
C VAL A 29 -3.87 17.07 0.52
N LYS A 30 -4.84 17.47 1.33
CA LYS A 30 -4.63 18.27 2.54
C LYS A 30 -3.81 17.51 3.58
N ALA A 31 -4.20 16.27 3.89
CA ALA A 31 -3.47 15.43 4.82
C ALA A 31 -2.03 15.17 4.37
N ALA A 32 -1.81 14.93 3.07
CA ALA A 32 -0.47 14.76 2.51
C ALA A 32 0.36 16.05 2.58
N ALA A 33 -0.24 17.23 2.41
CA ALA A 33 0.46 18.51 2.52
C ALA A 33 0.97 18.76 3.94
N GLU A 34 0.22 18.38 4.98
CA GLU A 34 0.63 18.52 6.38
C GLU A 34 1.93 17.77 6.72
N LEU A 35 2.24 16.69 6.00
CA LEU A 35 3.48 15.92 6.20
C LEU A 35 4.74 16.65 5.73
N VAL A 36 4.60 17.58 4.79
CA VAL A 36 5.76 18.21 4.10
C VAL A 36 5.80 19.73 4.23
N ASP A 37 4.67 20.38 4.48
CA ASP A 37 4.59 21.83 4.58
C ASP A 37 5.33 22.37 5.80
N SER A 38 5.56 23.68 5.82
CA SER A 38 6.24 24.40 6.92
C SER A 38 7.64 23.85 7.26
N GLY A 39 8.32 23.26 6.26
CA GLY A 39 9.69 22.75 6.40
C GLY A 39 9.77 21.33 6.96
N ARG A 40 8.68 20.59 7.02
CA ARG A 40 8.63 19.20 7.49
C ARG A 40 9.17 18.18 6.49
N ALA A 41 9.27 18.54 5.20
CA ALA A 41 9.78 17.64 4.16
C ALA A 41 11.11 16.98 4.56
N GLY A 42 11.13 15.63 4.60
CA GLY A 42 12.31 14.84 4.97
C GLY A 42 12.60 14.75 6.47
N THR A 43 11.69 15.18 7.35
CA THR A 43 11.81 15.03 8.80
C THR A 43 11.19 13.73 9.33
N LEU A 44 10.29 13.12 8.57
CA LEU A 44 9.60 11.87 8.90
C LEU A 44 10.13 10.72 8.04
N SER A 45 10.21 9.54 8.62
CA SER A 45 10.34 8.30 7.86
C SER A 45 9.03 7.96 7.16
N ARG A 46 9.06 7.10 6.14
CA ARG A 46 7.83 6.65 5.44
C ARG A 46 6.80 6.05 6.38
N MET A 47 7.23 5.37 7.42
CA MET A 47 6.32 4.77 8.41
C MET A 47 5.66 5.85 9.30
N GLU A 48 6.42 6.85 9.73
CA GLU A 48 5.88 7.99 10.48
C GLU A 48 4.90 8.81 9.63
N GLU A 49 5.22 9.05 8.35
CA GLU A 49 4.29 9.69 7.41
C GLU A 49 2.96 8.93 7.30
N ILE A 50 3.00 7.60 7.20
CA ILE A 50 1.80 6.76 7.11
C ILE A 50 0.97 6.87 8.39
N ILE A 51 1.60 6.83 9.56
CA ILE A 51 0.91 6.94 10.85
C ILE A 51 0.23 8.30 10.98
N GLU A 52 0.96 9.40 10.74
CA GLU A 52 0.40 10.75 10.82
C GLU A 52 -0.71 10.97 9.79
N PHE A 53 -0.50 10.52 8.55
CA PHE A 53 -1.51 10.61 7.50
C PHE A 53 -2.79 9.87 7.90
N ALA A 54 -2.69 8.62 8.34
CA ALA A 54 -3.84 7.83 8.74
C ALA A 54 -4.58 8.44 9.94
N GLN A 55 -3.85 9.04 10.89
CA GLN A 55 -4.44 9.78 12.01
C GLN A 55 -5.19 11.04 11.55
N THR A 56 -4.59 11.83 10.65
CA THR A 56 -5.20 13.03 10.06
C THR A 56 -6.46 12.70 9.27
N MET A 57 -6.44 11.58 8.50
CA MET A 57 -7.60 11.08 7.78
C MET A 57 -8.68 10.46 8.69
N GLY A 58 -8.38 10.26 9.98
CA GLY A 58 -9.30 9.64 10.93
C GLY A 58 -9.47 8.14 10.74
N TYR A 59 -8.57 7.49 10.02
CA TYR A 59 -8.57 6.05 9.81
C TYR A 59 -8.46 5.29 11.13
N LYS A 60 -9.11 4.15 11.23
CA LYS A 60 -9.17 3.33 12.44
C LYS A 60 -8.61 1.93 12.22
N LYS A 61 -8.88 1.34 11.06
CA LYS A 61 -8.48 -0.02 10.75
C LYS A 61 -7.58 -0.04 9.51
N LEU A 62 -6.36 -0.55 9.66
CA LEU A 62 -5.38 -0.63 8.60
C LEU A 62 -5.18 -2.08 8.14
N GLY A 63 -5.11 -2.27 6.83
CA GLY A 63 -4.75 -3.54 6.21
C GLY A 63 -3.24 -3.66 6.04
N LEU A 64 -2.71 -4.86 6.19
CA LEU A 64 -1.31 -5.16 5.95
C LEU A 64 -1.19 -6.39 5.03
N ALA A 65 -1.01 -6.14 3.72
CA ALA A 65 -0.76 -7.20 2.74
C ALA A 65 0.75 -7.46 2.63
N TYR A 66 1.22 -8.62 3.09
CA TYR A 66 2.65 -8.88 3.11
C TYR A 66 3.04 -10.21 2.44
N CYS A 67 4.27 -10.25 1.91
CA CYS A 67 4.88 -11.51 1.49
C CYS A 67 5.27 -12.33 2.72
N TYR A 68 4.99 -13.63 2.73
CA TYR A 68 5.35 -14.50 3.84
C TYR A 68 6.84 -14.43 4.22
N GLY A 69 7.72 -14.22 3.24
CA GLY A 69 9.16 -14.00 3.50
C GLY A 69 9.49 -12.66 4.16
N MET A 70 8.51 -11.81 4.42
CA MET A 70 8.61 -10.53 5.12
C MET A 70 7.87 -10.54 6.46
N GLU A 71 7.50 -11.72 6.97
CA GLU A 71 6.66 -11.88 8.16
C GLU A 71 7.24 -11.16 9.39
N GLN A 72 8.55 -11.21 9.60
CA GLN A 72 9.20 -10.50 10.71
C GLN A 72 9.02 -8.98 10.62
N TYR A 73 9.10 -8.43 9.40
CA TYR A 73 8.85 -7.00 9.17
C TYR A 73 7.37 -6.68 9.34
N ALA A 74 6.49 -7.54 8.84
CA ALA A 74 5.04 -7.37 8.97
C ALA A 74 4.62 -7.35 10.46
N ASN A 75 5.13 -8.25 11.28
CA ASN A 75 4.86 -8.29 12.72
C ASN A 75 5.36 -7.03 13.45
N ALA A 76 6.53 -6.51 13.06
CA ALA A 76 7.05 -5.26 13.62
C ALA A 76 6.19 -4.04 13.22
N ILE A 77 5.76 -3.99 11.96
CA ILE A 77 4.87 -2.94 11.44
C ILE A 77 3.52 -3.01 12.15
N GLU A 78 2.91 -4.19 12.25
CA GLU A 78 1.65 -4.41 12.95
C GLU A 78 1.74 -3.92 14.41
N THR A 79 2.79 -4.32 15.13
CA THR A 79 3.02 -3.87 16.50
C THR A 79 3.08 -2.35 16.60
N LEU A 80 3.81 -1.71 15.67
CA LEU A 80 3.94 -0.26 15.65
C LEU A 80 2.60 0.43 15.37
N LEU A 81 1.80 -0.08 14.45
CA LEU A 81 0.47 0.46 14.14
C LEU A 81 -0.48 0.32 15.32
N VAL A 82 -0.51 -0.84 15.97
CA VAL A 82 -1.35 -1.09 17.17
C VAL A 82 -0.98 -0.13 18.31
N VAL A 83 0.30 0.08 18.58
CA VAL A 83 0.77 1.03 19.61
C VAL A 83 0.35 2.46 19.28
N ASN A 84 0.20 2.81 17.99
CA ASN A 84 -0.29 4.11 17.55
C ASN A 84 -1.82 4.22 17.45
N GLY A 85 -2.54 3.21 17.94
CA GLY A 85 -4.00 3.25 18.13
C GLY A 85 -4.83 2.73 16.96
N PHE A 86 -4.22 2.02 15.99
CA PHE A 86 -4.94 1.40 14.89
C PHE A 86 -5.33 -0.04 15.19
N ASP A 87 -6.49 -0.46 14.69
CA ASP A 87 -6.79 -1.87 14.49
C ASP A 87 -6.10 -2.35 13.20
N VAL A 88 -5.55 -3.56 13.20
CA VAL A 88 -4.74 -4.06 12.07
C VAL A 88 -5.22 -5.43 11.59
N SER A 89 -5.50 -5.52 10.29
CA SER A 89 -5.79 -6.78 9.61
C SER A 89 -4.59 -7.19 8.74
N ALA A 90 -3.75 -8.09 9.24
CA ALA A 90 -2.54 -8.54 8.56
C ALA A 90 -2.78 -9.84 7.78
N VAL A 91 -2.53 -9.84 6.46
CA VAL A 91 -2.79 -10.98 5.57
C VAL A 91 -1.53 -11.38 4.80
N SER A 92 -1.06 -12.60 5.07
CA SER A 92 0.07 -13.19 4.34
C SER A 92 -0.29 -13.56 2.90
N CYS A 93 0.69 -13.47 2.00
CA CYS A 93 0.50 -13.93 0.61
C CYS A 93 0.24 -15.44 0.48
N SER A 94 0.42 -16.24 1.53
CA SER A 94 0.11 -17.68 1.54
C SER A 94 -1.34 -17.98 1.97
N VAL A 95 -2.19 -16.96 2.11
CA VAL A 95 -3.61 -17.10 2.50
C VAL A 95 -4.33 -18.11 1.62
N GLY A 96 -5.17 -18.94 2.24
CA GLY A 96 -5.93 -20.00 1.58
C GLY A 96 -5.14 -21.25 1.23
N GLY A 97 -3.82 -21.26 1.34
CA GLY A 97 -2.98 -22.46 1.15
C GLY A 97 -3.05 -23.10 -0.24
N LEU A 98 -3.35 -22.30 -1.29
CA LEU A 98 -3.46 -22.80 -2.67
C LEU A 98 -2.16 -23.42 -3.15
N LYS A 99 -2.25 -24.49 -3.94
CA LYS A 99 -1.06 -25.08 -4.58
C LYS A 99 -0.64 -24.25 -5.79
N GLN A 100 0.67 -24.23 -6.07
CA GLN A 100 1.19 -23.52 -7.25
C GLN A 100 0.56 -24.03 -8.55
N SER A 101 0.29 -25.33 -8.66
CA SER A 101 -0.38 -25.95 -9.83
C SER A 101 -1.86 -25.56 -9.99
N GLU A 102 -2.51 -25.07 -8.94
CA GLU A 102 -3.89 -24.58 -9.00
C GLU A 102 -3.95 -23.14 -9.49
N VAL A 103 -2.87 -22.38 -9.25
CA VAL A 103 -2.76 -20.95 -9.64
C VAL A 103 -2.13 -20.82 -11.03
N ASN A 104 -1.25 -21.75 -11.41
CA ASN A 104 -0.55 -21.79 -12.68
C ASN A 104 -0.45 -23.23 -13.18
N ASP A 105 -1.27 -23.60 -14.15
CA ASP A 105 -1.40 -24.94 -14.71
C ASP A 105 -0.10 -25.42 -15.42
N ALA A 106 0.75 -24.49 -15.86
CA ALA A 106 2.07 -24.80 -16.39
C ALA A 106 3.11 -25.15 -15.32
N SER A 107 2.78 -25.02 -14.03
CA SER A 107 3.71 -25.27 -12.93
C SER A 107 3.68 -26.73 -12.47
N CYS A 108 4.86 -27.36 -12.40
CA CYS A 108 5.06 -28.67 -11.79
C CYS A 108 5.40 -28.59 -10.30
N ILE A 109 5.31 -27.41 -9.68
CA ILE A 109 5.67 -27.19 -8.28
C ILE A 109 4.44 -27.42 -7.40
N HIS A 110 4.51 -28.39 -6.48
CA HIS A 110 3.41 -28.74 -5.57
C HIS A 110 3.52 -28.02 -4.20
N LYS A 111 4.15 -26.84 -4.16
CA LYS A 111 4.25 -26.01 -2.95
C LYS A 111 3.09 -25.02 -2.87
N VAL A 112 2.88 -24.45 -1.68
CA VAL A 112 1.95 -23.35 -1.48
C VAL A 112 2.34 -22.16 -2.35
N SER A 113 1.36 -21.66 -3.09
CA SER A 113 1.49 -20.48 -3.94
C SER A 113 1.21 -19.20 -3.16
N CYS A 114 1.73 -18.09 -3.67
CA CYS A 114 1.19 -16.79 -3.31
C CYS A 114 -0.22 -16.62 -3.89
N ASN A 115 -1.12 -16.05 -3.09
CA ASN A 115 -2.52 -15.80 -3.42
C ASN A 115 -2.87 -14.32 -3.21
N PRO A 116 -2.42 -13.41 -4.09
CA PRO A 116 -2.70 -11.98 -3.96
C PRO A 116 -4.20 -11.64 -4.08
N LEU A 117 -4.95 -12.45 -4.83
CA LEU A 117 -6.40 -12.28 -4.95
C LEU A 117 -7.10 -12.62 -3.63
N GLY A 118 -6.67 -13.67 -2.95
CA GLY A 118 -7.17 -14.02 -1.62
C GLY A 118 -6.79 -13.00 -0.55
N GLN A 119 -5.59 -12.39 -0.65
CA GLN A 119 -5.22 -11.26 0.22
C GLN A 119 -6.18 -10.08 0.05
N ALA A 120 -6.45 -9.70 -1.21
CA ALA A 120 -7.38 -8.61 -1.52
C ALA A 120 -8.80 -8.93 -1.05
N ASP A 121 -9.28 -10.15 -1.28
CA ASP A 121 -10.61 -10.58 -0.88
C ASP A 121 -10.79 -10.50 0.64
N GLN A 122 -9.83 -11.01 1.41
CA GLN A 122 -9.88 -10.92 2.86
C GLN A 122 -9.88 -9.47 3.35
N LEU A 123 -8.98 -8.62 2.84
CA LEU A 123 -8.89 -7.21 3.24
C LEU A 123 -10.15 -6.41 2.85
N ASN A 124 -10.73 -6.71 1.68
CA ASN A 124 -11.99 -6.09 1.24
C ASN A 124 -13.16 -6.46 2.18
N ASN A 125 -13.19 -7.70 2.69
CA ASN A 125 -14.21 -8.16 3.62
C ASN A 125 -14.00 -7.66 5.05
N GLU A 126 -12.78 -7.29 5.39
CA GLU A 126 -12.43 -6.70 6.69
C GLU A 126 -12.74 -5.20 6.78
N GLU A 127 -13.13 -4.57 5.67
CA GLU A 127 -13.50 -3.15 5.59
C GLU A 127 -12.41 -2.23 6.18
N VAL A 128 -11.15 -2.46 5.77
CA VAL A 128 -10.02 -1.62 6.21
C VAL A 128 -10.03 -0.27 5.51
N ASP A 129 -9.58 0.78 6.18
CA ASP A 129 -9.55 2.15 5.65
C ASP A 129 -8.42 2.36 4.63
N LEU A 130 -7.24 1.78 4.90
CA LEU A 130 -6.06 1.87 4.06
C LEU A 130 -5.27 0.57 4.13
N THR A 131 -4.81 0.06 2.99
CA THR A 131 -3.93 -1.12 2.93
C THR A 131 -2.48 -0.73 2.70
N LEU A 132 -1.58 -1.23 3.57
CA LEU A 132 -0.13 -1.15 3.39
C LEU A 132 0.39 -2.41 2.69
N VAL A 133 1.12 -2.22 1.59
CA VAL A 133 1.71 -3.32 0.81
C VAL A 133 3.18 -3.49 1.19
N VAL A 134 3.53 -4.71 1.67
CA VAL A 134 4.86 -5.01 2.21
C VAL A 134 5.52 -6.15 1.44
N GLY A 135 6.41 -5.79 0.54
CA GLY A 135 7.29 -6.71 -0.16
C GLY A 135 6.58 -7.78 -1.00
N ILE A 136 5.45 -7.48 -1.59
CA ILE A 136 4.75 -8.38 -2.52
C ILE A 136 5.56 -8.51 -3.82
N CYS A 137 5.60 -9.71 -4.39
CA CYS A 137 6.35 -9.97 -5.62
C CYS A 137 5.72 -9.27 -6.82
N LEU A 138 6.57 -8.77 -7.74
CA LEU A 138 6.11 -8.20 -9.00
C LEU A 138 5.15 -9.20 -9.73
N GLY A 139 4.09 -8.73 -10.29
CA GLY A 139 3.00 -9.53 -10.84
C GLY A 139 1.91 -9.83 -9.81
N HIS A 140 2.28 -10.34 -8.62
CA HIS A 140 1.34 -10.49 -7.50
C HIS A 140 0.92 -9.13 -6.93
N ASP A 141 1.84 -8.19 -6.86
CA ASP A 141 1.58 -6.79 -6.52
C ASP A 141 0.55 -6.16 -7.47
N ILE A 142 0.71 -6.39 -8.78
CA ILE A 142 -0.24 -5.92 -9.80
C ILE A 142 -1.64 -6.52 -9.58
N LEU A 143 -1.73 -7.82 -9.29
CA LEU A 143 -3.01 -8.50 -9.06
C LEU A 143 -3.67 -8.02 -7.77
N LEU A 144 -2.89 -7.89 -6.68
CA LEU A 144 -3.36 -7.35 -5.41
C LEU A 144 -3.96 -5.96 -5.61
N ASN A 145 -3.19 -5.03 -6.19
CA ASN A 145 -3.58 -3.64 -6.35
C ASN A 145 -4.83 -3.47 -7.24
N ARG A 146 -5.01 -4.34 -8.24
CA ARG A 146 -6.23 -4.33 -9.07
C ARG A 146 -7.49 -4.80 -8.34
N SER A 147 -7.33 -5.57 -7.27
CA SER A 147 -8.42 -6.26 -6.56
C SER A 147 -8.79 -5.60 -5.25
N LEU A 148 -7.94 -4.74 -4.71
CA LEU A 148 -8.27 -3.90 -3.54
C LEU A 148 -9.34 -2.88 -3.92
N LYS A 149 -10.31 -2.69 -3.02
CA LYS A 149 -11.43 -1.74 -3.18
C LYS A 149 -11.25 -0.46 -2.37
N MET A 150 -10.34 -0.48 -1.40
CA MET A 150 -9.94 0.67 -0.60
C MET A 150 -8.63 1.26 -1.11
N ASP A 151 -8.26 2.42 -0.58
CA ASP A 151 -6.95 3.01 -0.83
C ASP A 151 -5.81 2.11 -0.34
N PHE A 152 -4.69 2.15 -1.03
CA PHE A 152 -3.50 1.41 -0.64
C PHE A 152 -2.23 2.22 -0.92
N THR A 153 -1.18 1.91 -0.18
CA THR A 153 0.15 2.46 -0.43
C THR A 153 1.23 1.40 -0.22
N THR A 154 2.28 1.44 -1.02
CA THR A 154 3.43 0.54 -0.87
C THR A 154 4.39 1.10 0.18
N LEU A 155 4.61 0.32 1.24
CA LEU A 155 5.59 0.62 2.27
C LEU A 155 6.96 0.01 1.93
N VAL A 156 6.98 -1.23 1.45
CA VAL A 156 8.21 -1.94 1.08
C VAL A 156 8.09 -2.54 -0.31
N VAL A 157 8.98 -2.16 -1.22
CA VAL A 157 9.09 -2.76 -2.55
C VAL A 157 9.90 -4.05 -2.46
N LYS A 158 9.44 -5.12 -3.11
CA LYS A 158 10.15 -6.41 -3.16
C LYS A 158 11.37 -6.33 -4.05
N ASP A 159 12.54 -6.37 -3.45
CA ASP A 159 13.81 -6.52 -4.16
C ASP A 159 14.70 -7.55 -3.45
N ARG A 160 14.86 -8.72 -4.06
CA ARG A 160 15.68 -9.79 -3.49
C ARG A 160 17.17 -9.58 -3.69
N LYS A 161 17.57 -8.77 -4.68
CA LYS A 161 18.97 -8.51 -5.01
C LYS A 161 19.59 -7.49 -4.06
N PHE A 162 18.84 -6.45 -3.73
CA PHE A 162 19.31 -5.33 -2.92
C PHE A 162 18.62 -5.26 -1.54
N ASN A 163 18.17 -6.42 -1.04
CA ASN A 163 17.55 -6.53 0.30
C ASN A 163 16.42 -5.51 0.51
N HIS A 164 15.54 -5.39 -0.50
CA HIS A 164 14.38 -4.49 -0.49
C HIS A 164 14.71 -2.98 -0.50
N ALA A 165 15.93 -2.63 -0.84
CA ALA A 165 16.36 -1.26 -1.14
C ALA A 165 16.71 -1.18 -2.65
N PRO A 166 15.73 -0.92 -3.54
CA PRO A 166 15.89 -1.10 -4.99
C PRO A 166 16.79 -0.05 -5.67
N LEU A 167 17.29 0.95 -4.96
CA LEU A 167 18.20 2.00 -5.42
C LEU A 167 19.40 2.16 -4.49
#